data_5cdbf30df110aca32ff09377699218a9
#
_entry.id   5cdbf30df110aca32ff09377699218a9
#
_cell.length_a   1.000
_cell.length_b   1.000
_cell.length_c   1.000
_cell.angle_alpha   90.00
_cell.angle_beta   90.00
_cell.angle_gamma   90.00
#
_symmetry.space_group_name_H-M   'P 1'
#
loop_
_entity.id
_entity.type
_entity.pdbx_description
1 polymer ?
#
loop_
_entity_poly.entity_id
_entity_poly.type
_entity_poly.pdbx_seq_one_letter_code
_entity_poly.pdbx_strand_id
1 'polypeptide(L)'
;FTVKEAFFDEARTEGIYEDKRLQVGPIRVFNDDGQNAEGYYIHSFDDTGFRIVASGEVKAHFLDSLLPPFYTKLWNDIDPGERPAAADVDVTGKWKERTSIQAFVDIKANEVGFRGLPVSDANVLVWYAYGFAELIGLEALTDGYGTRGDIAFTFARPGSKNGNRVFVDVSTIQPLDTIPVVFGPDMEVLAELMRFESPPLTQIKGFVNYGAEAAIKQSIDLKILSRSAGTFRRVPFDRIQLNVYQEN
;
A
#
# COMPACT_ATOMS: atom_id res chain seq x y z
N PHE A 1 -16.78 -20.15 14.48
CA PHE A 1 -17.22 -18.98 15.25
C PHE A 1 -16.97 -17.70 14.43
N THR A 2 -17.58 -16.61 14.84
CA THR A 2 -17.57 -15.36 14.09
C THR A 2 -17.02 -14.23 14.98
N VAL A 3 -16.11 -13.44 14.45
CA VAL A 3 -15.65 -12.19 15.07
C VAL A 3 -15.97 -11.06 14.10
N LYS A 4 -16.89 -10.16 14.45
CA LYS A 4 -17.34 -9.06 13.59
C LYS A 4 -17.63 -9.50 12.13
N GLU A 5 -18.37 -10.61 11.96
CA GLU A 5 -18.71 -11.18 10.64
C GLU A 5 -17.57 -11.92 9.91
N ALA A 6 -16.36 -11.96 10.45
CA ALA A 6 -15.30 -12.83 9.95
C ALA A 6 -15.54 -14.27 10.43
N PHE A 7 -15.54 -15.24 9.52
CA PHE A 7 -15.80 -16.64 9.80
C PHE A 7 -14.50 -17.42 9.90
N PHE A 8 -14.39 -18.22 10.95
CA PHE A 8 -13.29 -19.15 11.15
C PHE A 8 -13.86 -20.55 11.42
N ASP A 9 -13.32 -21.55 10.81
CA ASP A 9 -13.74 -22.93 11.03
C ASP A 9 -13.22 -23.42 12.37
N GLU A 10 -11.98 -23.08 12.69
CA GLU A 10 -11.38 -23.44 13.97
C GLU A 10 -10.52 -22.31 14.52
N ALA A 11 -10.55 -22.13 15.84
CA ALA A 11 -9.61 -21.31 16.59
C ALA A 11 -9.17 -22.02 17.87
N ARG A 12 -7.89 -21.99 18.14
CA ARG A 12 -7.28 -22.52 19.37
C ARG A 12 -6.46 -21.43 20.01
N THR A 13 -6.61 -21.30 21.33
CA THR A 13 -5.84 -20.33 22.09
C THR A 13 -5.77 -20.70 23.56
N GLU A 14 -4.75 -20.16 24.23
CA GLU A 14 -4.58 -20.18 25.69
C GLU A 14 -4.43 -18.73 26.18
N GLY A 15 -4.71 -18.49 27.46
CA GLY A 15 -4.60 -17.17 28.04
C GLY A 15 -3.94 -17.22 29.41
N ILE A 16 -3.06 -16.25 29.68
CA ILE A 16 -2.41 -16.05 30.98
C ILE A 16 -2.74 -14.64 31.45
N TYR A 17 -3.18 -14.54 32.71
CA TYR A 17 -3.38 -13.26 33.38
C TYR A 17 -2.49 -13.17 34.60
N GLU A 18 -1.57 -12.23 34.60
CA GLU A 18 -0.63 -11.97 35.70
C GLU A 18 -0.32 -10.47 35.73
N ASP A 19 -0.15 -9.91 36.91
CA ASP A 19 0.24 -8.51 37.14
C ASP A 19 -0.54 -7.49 36.29
N LYS A 20 -1.87 -7.63 36.28
CA LYS A 20 -2.78 -6.79 35.48
C LYS A 20 -2.50 -6.81 33.94
N ARG A 21 -1.85 -7.84 33.47
CA ARG A 21 -1.59 -8.07 32.07
C ARG A 21 -2.25 -9.36 31.64
N LEU A 22 -3.02 -9.29 30.58
CA LEU A 22 -3.60 -10.42 29.89
C LEU A 22 -2.77 -10.71 28.63
N GLN A 23 -2.27 -11.92 28.52
CA GLN A 23 -1.70 -12.43 27.30
C GLN A 23 -2.57 -13.57 26.78
N VAL A 24 -3.02 -13.47 25.55
CA VAL A 24 -3.79 -14.50 24.85
C VAL A 24 -2.97 -14.95 23.65
N GLY A 25 -2.73 -16.25 23.56
CA GLY A 25 -2.00 -16.83 22.44
C GLY A 25 -1.06 -17.98 22.81
N PRO A 26 -0.59 -18.72 21.80
CA PRO A 26 -0.87 -18.45 20.39
C PRO A 26 -2.36 -18.59 20.06
N ILE A 27 -2.90 -17.63 19.31
CA ILE A 27 -4.22 -17.71 18.69
C ILE A 27 -3.98 -18.27 17.29
N ARG A 28 -4.45 -19.46 17.03
CA ARG A 28 -4.36 -20.07 15.70
C ARG A 28 -5.74 -20.13 15.09
N VAL A 29 -5.86 -19.63 13.87
CA VAL A 29 -7.10 -19.64 13.12
C VAL A 29 -6.88 -20.35 11.79
N PHE A 30 -7.86 -21.12 11.39
CA PHE A 30 -7.85 -21.89 10.16
C PHE A 30 -9.20 -21.78 9.48
N ASN A 31 -9.23 -21.86 8.18
CA ASN A 31 -10.42 -22.12 7.41
C ASN A 31 -10.17 -23.12 6.29
N ASP A 32 -11.26 -23.68 5.74
CA ASP A 32 -11.18 -24.71 4.71
C ASP A 32 -10.57 -24.21 3.38
N ASP A 33 -10.52 -22.91 3.16
CA ASP A 33 -9.89 -22.28 2.00
C ASP A 33 -8.34 -22.25 2.06
N GLY A 34 -7.74 -22.90 3.07
CA GLY A 34 -6.31 -22.95 3.26
C GLY A 34 -5.70 -21.70 3.90
N GLN A 35 -6.52 -20.75 4.31
CA GLN A 35 -6.06 -19.59 5.06
C GLN A 35 -5.70 -20.02 6.48
N ASN A 36 -4.56 -19.55 6.95
CA ASN A 36 -4.12 -19.80 8.31
C ASN A 36 -3.43 -18.55 8.86
N ALA A 37 -3.64 -18.29 10.13
CA ALA A 37 -2.93 -17.23 10.84
C ALA A 37 -2.67 -17.65 12.28
N GLU A 38 -1.53 -17.22 12.79
CA GLU A 38 -1.16 -17.36 14.19
C GLU A 38 -0.81 -16.00 14.76
N GLY A 39 -1.20 -15.75 16.01
CA GLY A 39 -0.90 -14.47 16.63
C GLY A 39 -1.02 -14.47 18.14
N TYR A 40 -0.66 -13.34 18.70
CA TYR A 40 -0.72 -13.06 20.12
C TYR A 40 -1.40 -11.73 20.37
N TYR A 41 -2.22 -11.68 21.40
CA TYR A 41 -2.80 -10.47 21.92
C TYR A 41 -2.30 -10.23 23.36
N ILE A 42 -1.83 -9.03 23.60
CA ILE A 42 -1.37 -8.60 24.92
C ILE A 42 -2.18 -7.35 25.30
N HIS A 43 -2.71 -7.34 26.52
CA HIS A 43 -3.43 -6.21 27.09
C HIS A 43 -2.88 -5.83 28.45
N SER A 44 -2.63 -4.56 28.65
CA SER A 44 -2.28 -3.97 29.95
C SER A 44 -3.50 -3.24 30.52
N PHE A 45 -3.94 -3.62 31.70
CA PHE A 45 -5.10 -3.00 32.35
C PHE A 45 -4.75 -1.70 33.08
N ASP A 46 -3.46 -1.43 33.31
CA ASP A 46 -3.03 -0.21 34.01
C ASP A 46 -3.15 1.03 33.12
N ASP A 47 -2.71 0.92 31.88
CA ASP A 47 -2.65 2.03 30.94
C ASP A 47 -3.55 1.84 29.71
N THR A 48 -4.37 0.77 29.70
CA THR A 48 -5.21 0.36 28.57
C THR A 48 -4.44 0.05 27.29
N GLY A 49 -3.15 -0.19 27.40
CA GLY A 49 -2.27 -0.54 26.28
C GLY A 49 -2.58 -1.91 25.71
N PHE A 50 -2.35 -2.06 24.42
CA PHE A 50 -2.46 -3.36 23.74
C PHE A 50 -1.34 -3.55 22.73
N ARG A 51 -1.03 -4.80 22.45
CA ARG A 51 -0.22 -5.22 21.31
C ARG A 51 -0.83 -6.45 20.68
N ILE A 52 -0.88 -6.45 19.36
CA ILE A 52 -1.28 -7.58 18.53
C ILE A 52 -0.09 -7.90 17.64
N VAL A 53 0.37 -9.14 17.70
CA VAL A 53 1.37 -9.67 16.76
C VAL A 53 0.73 -10.84 16.06
N ALA A 54 0.71 -10.84 14.75
CA ALA A 54 0.13 -11.91 13.95
C ALA A 54 0.95 -12.17 12.69
N SER A 55 0.95 -13.41 12.25
CA SER A 55 1.59 -13.87 11.02
C SER A 55 0.68 -14.87 10.34
N GLY A 56 0.58 -14.82 9.03
CA GLY A 56 -0.23 -15.79 8.30
C GLY A 56 -0.54 -15.41 6.86
N GLU A 57 -1.33 -16.24 6.23
CA GLU A 57 -1.83 -16.05 4.88
C GLU A 57 -3.35 -15.89 4.92
N VAL A 58 -3.85 -14.71 4.51
CA VAL A 58 -5.28 -14.37 4.59
C VAL A 58 -5.69 -13.63 3.32
N LYS A 59 -6.88 -13.95 2.81
CA LYS A 59 -7.49 -13.14 1.75
C LYS A 59 -7.81 -11.75 2.30
N ALA A 60 -7.42 -10.71 1.57
CA ALA A 60 -7.54 -9.32 2.06
C ALA A 60 -8.98 -8.94 2.41
N HIS A 61 -9.98 -9.34 1.61
CA HIS A 61 -11.40 -9.10 1.89
C HIS A 61 -11.92 -9.73 3.19
N PHE A 62 -11.24 -10.76 3.68
CA PHE A 62 -11.58 -11.35 4.97
C PHE A 62 -11.38 -10.37 6.13
N LEU A 63 -10.50 -9.40 5.95
CA LEU A 63 -10.19 -8.37 6.94
C LEU A 63 -11.20 -7.20 6.93
N ASP A 64 -12.06 -7.08 5.92
CA ASP A 64 -12.96 -5.93 5.74
C ASP A 64 -13.85 -5.69 6.95
N SER A 65 -14.33 -6.76 7.58
CA SER A 65 -15.15 -6.68 8.78
C SER A 65 -14.37 -6.24 10.03
N LEU A 66 -13.06 -6.41 10.02
CA LEU A 66 -12.17 -6.09 11.16
C LEU A 66 -11.55 -4.70 11.02
N LEU A 67 -11.41 -4.20 9.80
CA LEU A 67 -10.76 -2.93 9.49
C LEU A 67 -11.77 -1.75 9.54
N PRO A 68 -11.29 -0.53 9.81
CA PRO A 68 -12.12 0.66 9.71
C PRO A 68 -12.65 0.86 8.28
N PRO A 69 -13.87 1.43 8.10
CA PRO A 69 -14.52 1.56 6.79
C PRO A 69 -13.73 2.30 5.70
N PHE A 70 -12.70 3.07 6.07
CA PHE A 70 -11.88 3.76 5.06
C PHE A 70 -10.98 2.79 4.28
N TYR A 71 -10.63 1.64 4.84
CA TYR A 71 -9.83 0.62 4.15
C TYR A 71 -10.56 0.01 2.97
N THR A 72 -11.90 -0.09 3.04
CA THR A 72 -12.69 -0.60 1.91
C THR A 72 -12.58 0.27 0.67
N LYS A 73 -12.20 1.54 0.82
CA LYS A 73 -11.94 2.44 -0.30
C LYS A 73 -10.64 2.12 -1.05
N LEU A 74 -9.69 1.42 -0.41
CA LEU A 74 -8.46 0.98 -1.07
C LEU A 74 -8.77 -0.05 -2.16
N TRP A 75 -9.83 -0.85 -1.98
CA TRP A 75 -10.26 -1.85 -2.97
C TRP A 75 -10.81 -1.24 -4.27
N ASN A 76 -11.04 0.08 -4.32
CA ASN A 76 -11.35 0.77 -5.56
C ASN A 76 -10.11 0.92 -6.47
N ASP A 77 -8.94 0.97 -5.88
CA ASP A 77 -7.66 1.11 -6.58
C ASP A 77 -6.85 -0.19 -6.58
N ILE A 78 -7.06 -1.04 -5.57
CA ILE A 78 -6.33 -2.30 -5.36
C ILE A 78 -7.30 -3.47 -5.48
N ASP A 79 -7.09 -4.34 -6.44
CA ASP A 79 -7.71 -5.66 -6.48
C ASP A 79 -6.80 -6.63 -5.71
N PRO A 80 -7.22 -7.11 -4.55
CA PRO A 80 -6.37 -7.98 -3.72
C PRO A 80 -6.21 -9.39 -4.31
N GLY A 81 -6.89 -9.70 -5.42
CA GLY A 81 -6.87 -11.01 -6.04
C GLY A 81 -7.56 -12.10 -5.21
N GLU A 82 -7.53 -13.31 -5.72
CA GLU A 82 -8.15 -14.49 -5.08
C GLU A 82 -7.18 -15.24 -4.16
N ARG A 83 -5.87 -15.05 -4.32
CA ARG A 83 -4.86 -15.72 -3.51
C ARG A 83 -4.68 -15.03 -2.17
N PRO A 84 -4.53 -15.82 -1.08
CA PRO A 84 -4.15 -15.23 0.20
C PRO A 84 -2.82 -14.49 0.10
N ALA A 85 -2.75 -13.31 0.70
CA ALA A 85 -1.49 -12.60 0.91
C ALA A 85 -0.86 -13.06 2.23
N ALA A 86 0.46 -13.25 2.22
CA ALA A 86 1.22 -13.45 3.45
C ALA A 86 1.45 -12.10 4.12
N ALA A 87 1.21 -12.02 5.43
CA ALA A 87 1.44 -10.82 6.20
C ALA A 87 1.98 -11.12 7.60
N ASP A 88 2.97 -10.32 8.01
CA ASP A 88 3.44 -10.21 9.38
C ASP A 88 3.00 -8.87 9.94
N VAL A 89 2.28 -8.89 11.06
CA VAL A 89 1.58 -7.73 11.62
C VAL A 89 2.04 -7.48 13.05
N ASP A 90 2.41 -6.25 13.38
CA ASP A 90 2.65 -5.77 14.74
C ASP A 90 1.89 -4.46 14.96
N VAL A 91 0.83 -4.52 15.75
CA VAL A 91 -0.02 -3.36 16.08
C VAL A 91 0.06 -3.07 17.56
N THR A 92 0.37 -1.83 17.89
CA THR A 92 0.40 -1.35 19.28
C THR A 92 -0.49 -0.12 19.44
N GLY A 93 -0.99 0.10 20.64
CA GLY A 93 -1.76 1.29 20.94
C GLY A 93 -2.43 1.24 22.30
N LYS A 94 -3.34 2.19 22.54
CA LYS A 94 -4.22 2.21 23.71
C LYS A 94 -5.67 2.16 23.28
N TRP A 95 -6.46 1.33 23.96
CA TRP A 95 -7.91 1.34 23.77
C TRP A 95 -8.46 2.72 24.13
N LYS A 96 -9.38 3.24 23.30
CA LYS A 96 -9.99 4.58 23.44
C LYS A 96 -9.07 5.76 23.05
N GLU A 97 -7.80 5.54 22.74
CA GLU A 97 -6.86 6.59 22.30
C GLU A 97 -6.37 6.29 20.87
N ARG A 98 -7.18 6.58 19.86
CA ARG A 98 -6.90 6.27 18.45
C ARG A 98 -5.57 6.87 17.96
N THR A 99 -5.14 7.98 18.56
CA THR A 99 -3.90 8.68 18.19
C THR A 99 -2.64 7.92 18.63
N SER A 100 -2.78 6.93 19.51
CA SER A 100 -1.68 6.10 19.99
C SER A 100 -1.42 4.86 19.11
N ILE A 101 -2.34 4.57 18.18
CA ILE A 101 -2.24 3.34 17.37
C ILE A 101 -1.12 3.48 16.34
N GLN A 102 -0.24 2.48 16.35
CA GLN A 102 0.82 2.28 15.37
C GLN A 102 0.74 0.85 14.86
N ALA A 103 1.02 0.66 13.59
CA ALA A 103 1.08 -0.65 12.98
C ALA A 103 2.27 -0.76 12.03
N PHE A 104 2.93 -1.91 12.07
CA PHE A 104 3.88 -2.37 11.06
C PHE A 104 3.31 -3.63 10.44
N VAL A 105 3.25 -3.66 9.11
CA VAL A 105 2.72 -4.80 8.37
C VAL A 105 3.66 -5.10 7.21
N ASP A 106 4.36 -6.23 7.26
CA ASP A 106 5.13 -6.75 6.12
C ASP A 106 4.17 -7.59 5.27
N ILE A 107 3.99 -7.23 4.01
CA ILE A 107 3.02 -7.84 3.11
C ILE A 107 3.75 -8.42 1.90
N LYS A 108 3.45 -9.69 1.60
CA LYS A 108 3.84 -10.36 0.37
C LYS A 108 2.59 -10.87 -0.32
N ALA A 109 2.32 -10.35 -1.49
CA ALA A 109 1.13 -10.69 -2.25
C ALA A 109 1.48 -11.10 -3.69
N ASN A 110 0.74 -12.05 -4.22
CA ASN A 110 0.89 -12.53 -5.58
C ASN A 110 -0.44 -12.36 -6.31
N GLU A 111 -0.37 -12.03 -7.60
CA GLU A 111 -1.56 -11.92 -8.46
C GLU A 111 -2.58 -10.90 -7.93
N VAL A 112 -2.09 -9.72 -7.59
CA VAL A 112 -2.92 -8.57 -7.20
C VAL A 112 -3.09 -7.60 -8.36
N GLY A 113 -4.06 -6.71 -8.30
CA GLY A 113 -4.26 -5.64 -9.27
C GLY A 113 -4.06 -4.26 -8.66
N PHE A 114 -3.54 -3.34 -9.43
CA PHE A 114 -3.52 -1.93 -9.06
C PHE A 114 -4.07 -1.08 -10.20
N ARG A 115 -5.26 -0.48 -9.99
CA ARG A 115 -5.98 0.30 -11.03
C ARG A 115 -6.11 -0.44 -12.36
N GLY A 116 -6.34 -1.76 -12.30
CA GLY A 116 -6.45 -2.61 -13.49
C GLY A 116 -5.13 -3.08 -14.09
N LEU A 117 -3.98 -2.68 -13.54
CA LEU A 117 -2.68 -3.26 -13.90
C LEU A 117 -2.48 -4.56 -13.11
N PRO A 118 -2.19 -5.68 -13.78
CA PRO A 118 -1.90 -6.93 -13.10
C PRO A 118 -0.49 -6.85 -12.45
N VAL A 119 -0.40 -7.16 -11.17
CA VAL A 119 0.84 -7.24 -10.42
C VAL A 119 1.05 -8.70 -10.04
N SER A 120 2.10 -9.33 -10.57
CA SER A 120 2.38 -10.75 -10.33
C SER A 120 2.96 -10.99 -8.94
N ASP A 121 3.81 -10.08 -8.48
CA ASP A 121 4.44 -10.12 -7.16
C ASP A 121 4.48 -8.71 -6.57
N ALA A 122 4.14 -8.59 -5.30
CA ALA A 122 4.28 -7.36 -4.53
C ALA A 122 4.85 -7.67 -3.15
N ASN A 123 5.81 -6.88 -2.73
CA ASN A 123 6.40 -6.92 -1.39
C ASN A 123 6.48 -5.49 -0.84
N VAL A 124 6.01 -5.26 0.38
CA VAL A 124 5.99 -3.93 0.97
C VAL A 124 5.88 -3.99 2.49
N LEU A 125 6.67 -3.16 3.17
CA LEU A 125 6.47 -2.86 4.58
C LEU A 125 5.56 -1.64 4.71
N VAL A 126 4.42 -1.80 5.37
CA VAL A 126 3.50 -0.71 5.69
C VAL A 126 3.74 -0.26 7.12
N TRP A 127 4.09 0.99 7.30
CA TRP A 127 4.07 1.66 8.58
C TRP A 127 2.87 2.59 8.67
N TYR A 128 2.06 2.42 9.69
CA TYR A 128 0.90 3.25 9.98
C TYR A 128 1.03 3.90 11.34
N ALA A 129 0.73 5.19 11.41
CA ALA A 129 0.50 5.94 12.64
C ALA A 129 -0.69 6.90 12.40
N TYR A 130 -1.24 7.46 13.48
CA TYR A 130 -2.38 8.35 13.36
C TYR A 130 -2.12 9.53 12.41
N GLY A 131 -2.88 9.56 11.32
CA GLY A 131 -2.77 10.59 10.28
C GLY A 131 -1.62 10.41 9.29
N PHE A 132 -0.94 9.25 9.33
CA PHE A 132 0.19 8.94 8.46
C PHE A 132 0.19 7.45 8.10
N ALA A 133 0.55 7.14 6.88
CA ALA A 133 0.88 5.78 6.46
C ALA A 133 2.02 5.84 5.44
N GLU A 134 2.93 4.89 5.49
CA GLU A 134 4.06 4.78 4.56
C GLU A 134 4.20 3.34 4.08
N LEU A 135 4.36 3.20 2.77
CA LEU A 135 4.75 1.97 2.10
C LEU A 135 6.25 2.08 1.86
N ILE A 136 7.01 1.31 2.61
CA ILE A 136 8.46 1.35 2.64
C ILE A 136 9.01 0.17 1.85
N GLY A 137 9.97 0.43 0.97
CA GLY A 137 10.62 -0.61 0.19
C GLY A 137 9.65 -1.38 -0.70
N LEU A 138 8.65 -0.71 -1.27
CA LEU A 138 7.74 -1.32 -2.24
C LEU A 138 8.55 -1.92 -3.39
N GLU A 139 8.36 -3.20 -3.64
CA GLU A 139 8.82 -3.91 -4.82
C GLU A 139 7.63 -4.58 -5.47
N ALA A 140 7.43 -4.34 -6.76
CA ALA A 140 6.31 -4.91 -7.51
C ALA A 140 6.75 -5.30 -8.92
N LEU A 141 6.18 -6.39 -9.44
CA LEU A 141 6.37 -6.86 -10.81
C LEU A 141 5.03 -6.79 -11.57
N THR A 142 5.03 -6.10 -12.71
CA THR A 142 3.88 -6.02 -13.61
C THR A 142 4.35 -6.42 -15.00
N ASP A 143 3.79 -7.48 -15.57
CA ASP A 143 4.21 -8.02 -16.87
C ASP A 143 5.72 -8.24 -17.02
N GLY A 144 6.39 -8.63 -15.91
CA GLY A 144 7.84 -8.83 -15.86
C GLY A 144 8.65 -7.53 -15.70
N TYR A 145 8.03 -6.37 -15.61
CA TYR A 145 8.69 -5.09 -15.37
C TYR A 145 8.65 -4.70 -13.90
N GLY A 146 9.79 -4.30 -13.37
CA GLY A 146 9.94 -3.98 -11.95
C GLY A 146 9.58 -2.53 -11.62
N THR A 147 8.94 -2.36 -10.48
CA THR A 147 8.71 -1.07 -9.81
C THR A 147 9.21 -1.18 -8.38
N ARG A 148 9.92 -0.16 -7.89
CA ARG A 148 10.41 -0.10 -6.51
C ARG A 148 10.42 1.33 -5.99
N GLY A 149 10.24 1.49 -4.68
CA GLY A 149 10.32 2.81 -4.04
C GLY A 149 9.48 2.90 -2.77
N ASP A 150 9.22 4.13 -2.37
CA ASP A 150 8.47 4.46 -1.17
C ASP A 150 7.30 5.37 -1.52
N ILE A 151 6.18 5.17 -0.82
CA ILE A 151 4.98 6.00 -0.97
C ILE A 151 4.47 6.35 0.44
N ALA A 152 4.33 7.65 0.75
CA ALA A 152 3.82 8.07 2.02
C ALA A 152 2.51 8.86 1.88
N PHE A 153 1.59 8.62 2.78
CA PHE A 153 0.27 9.24 2.85
C PHE A 153 0.16 10.05 4.14
N THR A 154 -0.22 11.32 4.02
CA THR A 154 -0.64 12.10 5.16
C THR A 154 -2.13 12.35 5.07
N PHE A 155 -2.86 12.07 6.14
CA PHE A 155 -4.30 12.25 6.21
C PHE A 155 -4.63 13.55 6.95
N ALA A 156 -5.47 14.37 6.33
CA ALA A 156 -5.92 15.61 6.95
C ALA A 156 -6.66 15.32 8.26
N ARG A 157 -6.30 16.04 9.31
CA ARG A 157 -7.06 15.98 10.57
C ARG A 157 -8.43 16.61 10.37
N PRO A 158 -9.47 16.13 11.06
CA PRO A 158 -10.77 16.79 11.06
C PRO A 158 -10.65 18.29 11.38
N GLY A 159 -11.16 19.15 10.51
CA GLY A 159 -11.05 20.62 10.64
C GLY A 159 -9.75 21.22 10.08
N SER A 160 -8.83 20.44 9.55
CA SER A 160 -7.66 20.96 8.84
C SER A 160 -8.05 21.52 7.47
N LYS A 161 -7.49 22.68 7.12
CA LYS A 161 -7.59 23.25 5.76
C LYS A 161 -6.61 22.57 4.78
N ASN A 162 -5.66 21.81 5.29
CA ASN A 162 -4.73 21.07 4.46
C ASN A 162 -5.40 19.74 4.06
N GLY A 163 -5.53 19.50 2.77
CA GLY A 163 -6.01 18.23 2.22
C GLY A 163 -5.07 17.07 2.57
N ASN A 164 -5.46 15.88 2.18
CA ASN A 164 -4.59 14.71 2.21
C ASN A 164 -3.44 14.89 1.21
N ARG A 165 -2.29 14.29 1.51
CA ARG A 165 -1.12 14.36 0.63
C ARG A 165 -0.53 12.97 0.42
N VAL A 166 -0.18 12.68 -0.82
CA VAL A 166 0.62 11.51 -1.19
C VAL A 166 2.00 12.00 -1.62
N PHE A 167 3.03 11.44 -1.03
CA PHE A 167 4.41 11.58 -1.45
C PHE A 167 4.83 10.32 -2.19
N VAL A 168 5.58 10.47 -3.26
CA VAL A 168 6.09 9.37 -4.08
C VAL A 168 7.60 9.53 -4.27
N ASP A 169 8.34 8.45 -4.12
CA ASP A 169 9.73 8.32 -4.55
C ASP A 169 9.90 6.92 -5.16
N VAL A 170 9.57 6.79 -6.44
CA VAL A 170 9.43 5.50 -7.12
C VAL A 170 10.28 5.46 -8.38
N SER A 171 10.92 4.32 -8.62
CA SER A 171 11.62 3.98 -9.85
C SER A 171 10.96 2.78 -10.52
N THR A 172 10.70 2.89 -11.81
CA THR A 172 10.04 1.83 -12.58
C THR A 172 10.64 1.69 -13.97
N ILE A 173 10.59 0.47 -14.52
CA ILE A 173 10.93 0.17 -15.91
C ILE A 173 9.67 -0.24 -16.72
N GLN A 174 8.52 0.26 -16.31
CA GLN A 174 7.26 0.04 -17.01
C GLN A 174 7.21 0.78 -18.34
N PRO A 175 6.47 0.28 -19.34
CA PRO A 175 6.08 1.06 -20.51
C PRO A 175 5.41 2.38 -20.13
N LEU A 176 5.63 3.45 -20.87
CA LEU A 176 5.07 4.77 -20.52
C LEU A 176 3.54 4.84 -20.59
N ASP A 177 2.90 3.97 -21.34
CA ASP A 177 1.44 3.86 -21.42
C ASP A 177 0.80 3.34 -20.13
N THR A 178 1.57 2.77 -19.20
CA THR A 178 1.09 2.42 -17.85
C THR A 178 1.02 3.64 -16.92
N ILE A 179 1.76 4.71 -17.20
CA ILE A 179 1.80 5.91 -16.34
C ILE A 179 0.42 6.58 -16.23
N PRO A 180 -0.34 6.80 -17.30
CA PRO A 180 -1.69 7.35 -17.20
C PRO A 180 -2.65 6.49 -16.36
N VAL A 181 -2.52 5.18 -16.40
CA VAL A 181 -3.34 4.26 -15.57
C VAL A 181 -3.12 4.52 -14.10
N VAL A 182 -1.87 4.75 -13.69
CA VAL A 182 -1.49 4.98 -12.29
C VAL A 182 -1.77 6.41 -11.84
N PHE A 183 -1.39 7.40 -12.67
CA PHE A 183 -1.36 8.81 -12.27
C PHE A 183 -2.51 9.65 -12.86
N GLY A 184 -3.34 9.04 -13.71
CA GLY A 184 -4.50 9.68 -14.31
C GLY A 184 -4.26 10.20 -15.74
N PRO A 185 -5.35 10.60 -16.42
CA PRO A 185 -5.34 10.91 -17.86
C PRO A 185 -4.48 12.11 -18.24
N ASP A 186 -4.19 13.02 -17.33
CA ASP A 186 -3.31 14.17 -17.62
C ASP A 186 -1.89 13.74 -18.04
N MET A 187 -1.51 12.50 -17.73
CA MET A 187 -0.22 11.92 -18.11
C MET A 187 -0.23 11.22 -19.48
N GLU A 188 -1.38 11.11 -20.15
CA GLU A 188 -1.50 10.51 -21.52
C GLU A 188 -0.63 11.25 -22.54
N VAL A 189 -0.51 12.55 -22.39
CA VAL A 189 0.31 13.38 -23.28
C VAL A 189 1.76 12.90 -23.32
N LEU A 190 2.32 12.41 -22.21
CA LEU A 190 3.69 11.87 -22.18
C LEU A 190 3.79 10.59 -23.00
N ALA A 191 2.84 9.67 -22.85
CA ALA A 191 2.81 8.42 -23.59
C ALA A 191 2.60 8.65 -25.11
N GLU A 192 1.80 9.65 -25.48
CA GLU A 192 1.59 10.02 -26.90
C GLU A 192 2.82 10.66 -27.56
N LEU A 193 3.57 11.48 -26.79
CA LEU A 193 4.73 12.20 -27.30
C LEU A 193 5.98 11.33 -27.43
N MET A 194 6.05 10.24 -26.67
CA MET A 194 7.24 9.41 -26.55
C MET A 194 6.93 7.95 -26.86
N ARG A 195 7.73 7.34 -27.71
CA ARG A 195 7.70 5.91 -27.99
C ARG A 195 9.10 5.35 -27.85
N PHE A 196 9.22 4.22 -27.17
CA PHE A 196 10.48 3.53 -26.92
C PHE A 196 10.42 2.11 -27.48
N GLU A 197 11.55 1.61 -27.99
CA GLU A 197 11.68 0.21 -28.40
C GLU A 197 11.72 -0.74 -27.19
N SER A 198 12.22 -0.24 -26.07
CA SER A 198 12.20 -0.95 -24.78
C SER A 198 11.81 0.03 -23.69
N PRO A 199 11.08 -0.42 -22.67
CA PRO A 199 10.63 0.46 -21.58
C PRO A 199 11.79 1.23 -20.95
N PRO A 200 11.66 2.55 -20.73
CA PRO A 200 12.69 3.36 -20.12
C PRO A 200 12.72 3.18 -18.60
N LEU A 201 13.85 3.49 -17.98
CA LEU A 201 13.87 3.73 -16.54
C LEU A 201 13.19 5.07 -16.27
N THR A 202 12.12 5.04 -15.51
CA THR A 202 11.37 6.22 -15.08
C THR A 202 11.49 6.37 -13.57
N GLN A 203 11.91 7.56 -13.12
CA GLN A 203 11.94 7.94 -11.71
C GLN A 203 10.91 9.03 -11.50
N ILE A 204 10.07 8.85 -10.49
CA ILE A 204 8.97 9.75 -10.14
C ILE A 204 9.17 10.14 -8.69
N LYS A 205 9.35 11.45 -8.44
CA LYS A 205 9.51 11.97 -7.10
C LYS A 205 8.66 13.22 -6.92
N GLY A 206 7.97 13.30 -5.79
CA GLY A 206 7.17 14.48 -5.52
C GLY A 206 6.00 14.25 -4.61
N PHE A 207 5.00 15.11 -4.71
CA PHE A 207 3.78 14.97 -3.95
C PHE A 207 2.55 15.48 -4.72
N VAL A 208 1.41 14.91 -4.37
CA VAL A 208 0.09 15.34 -4.83
C VAL A 208 -0.80 15.56 -3.61
N ASN A 209 -1.49 16.71 -3.56
CA ASN A 209 -2.56 16.93 -2.59
C ASN A 209 -3.88 16.44 -3.18
N TYR A 210 -4.68 15.72 -2.40
CA TYR A 210 -6.00 15.27 -2.82
C TYR A 210 -7.04 15.47 -1.71
N GLY A 211 -8.28 15.72 -2.13
CA GLY A 211 -9.42 15.97 -1.24
C GLY A 211 -10.30 17.09 -1.78
N ALA A 212 -11.54 17.16 -1.31
CA ALA A 212 -12.64 17.94 -1.91
C ALA A 212 -12.45 19.48 -1.92
N GLU A 213 -11.49 20.03 -1.18
CA GLU A 213 -11.30 21.48 -1.05
C GLU A 213 -9.86 21.96 -1.30
N ALA A 214 -8.94 21.04 -1.57
CA ALA A 214 -7.57 21.43 -1.89
C ALA A 214 -7.52 21.95 -3.33
N ALA A 215 -7.23 23.22 -3.54
CA ALA A 215 -6.61 23.62 -4.79
C ALA A 215 -5.46 22.63 -5.03
N ILE A 216 -5.53 21.88 -6.14
CA ILE A 216 -4.61 20.80 -6.43
C ILE A 216 -3.22 21.42 -6.50
N LYS A 217 -2.50 21.33 -5.38
CA LYS A 217 -1.07 21.64 -5.35
C LYS A 217 -0.35 20.34 -5.53
N GLN A 218 0.41 20.23 -6.59
CA GLN A 218 1.27 19.09 -6.85
C GLN A 218 2.65 19.58 -7.23
N SER A 219 3.64 18.81 -6.88
CA SER A 219 5.02 19.00 -7.34
C SER A 219 5.54 17.63 -7.70
N ILE A 220 5.76 17.40 -8.99
CA ILE A 220 6.23 16.13 -9.52
C ILE A 220 7.49 16.39 -10.35
N ASP A 221 8.56 15.70 -10.01
CA ASP A 221 9.78 15.57 -10.79
C ASP A 221 9.77 14.18 -11.44
N LEU A 222 9.71 14.16 -12.76
CA LEU A 222 9.72 12.96 -13.58
C LEU A 222 11.02 12.92 -14.37
N LYS A 223 11.82 11.89 -14.16
CA LYS A 223 13.04 11.65 -14.90
C LYS A 223 12.92 10.37 -15.71
N ILE A 224 13.08 10.50 -17.02
CA ILE A 224 13.02 9.39 -17.98
C ILE A 224 14.41 9.19 -18.56
N LEU A 225 14.93 7.97 -18.47
CA LEU A 225 16.23 7.58 -19.01
C LEU A 225 16.05 6.35 -19.88
N SER A 226 16.32 6.49 -21.18
CA SER A 226 16.38 5.36 -22.12
C SER A 226 17.75 5.23 -22.76
N ARG A 227 18.20 3.98 -22.85
CA ARG A 227 19.38 3.58 -23.62
C ARG A 227 19.00 2.86 -24.93
N SER A 228 17.71 2.67 -25.17
CA SER A 228 17.15 2.14 -26.42
C SER A 228 16.68 3.28 -27.33
N ALA A 229 16.64 3.01 -28.61
CA ALA A 229 16.08 3.91 -29.60
C ALA A 229 14.59 4.17 -29.36
N GLY A 230 14.12 5.27 -29.90
CA GLY A 230 12.73 5.68 -29.79
C GLY A 230 12.42 6.93 -30.62
N THR A 231 11.25 7.51 -30.38
CA THR A 231 10.86 8.78 -30.99
C THR A 231 10.28 9.73 -29.94
N PHE A 232 10.62 11.00 -30.07
CA PHE A 232 9.97 12.11 -29.38
C PHE A 232 9.30 13.03 -30.40
N ARG A 233 7.99 13.19 -30.34
CA ARG A 233 7.21 13.92 -31.37
C ARG A 233 7.55 13.48 -32.78
N ARG A 234 7.72 12.17 -33.02
CA ARG A 234 8.14 11.56 -34.29
C ARG A 234 9.60 11.83 -34.72
N VAL A 235 10.38 12.55 -33.94
CA VAL A 235 11.81 12.74 -34.14
C VAL A 235 12.55 11.55 -33.53
N PRO A 236 13.31 10.77 -34.31
CA PRO A 236 14.01 9.62 -33.79
C PRO A 236 15.19 10.04 -32.88
N PHE A 237 15.50 9.17 -31.92
CA PHE A 237 16.67 9.26 -31.05
C PHE A 237 17.20 7.86 -30.75
N ASP A 238 18.49 7.74 -30.49
CA ASP A 238 19.13 6.49 -30.04
C ASP A 238 19.15 6.38 -28.51
N ARG A 239 19.21 7.52 -27.84
CA ARG A 239 19.19 7.64 -26.36
C ARG A 239 18.50 8.93 -25.99
N ILE A 240 17.83 8.92 -24.84
CA ILE A 240 17.22 10.14 -24.31
C ILE A 240 17.36 10.18 -22.78
N GLN A 241 17.61 11.36 -22.26
CA GLN A 241 17.40 11.71 -20.88
C GLN A 241 16.47 12.92 -20.87
N LEU A 242 15.32 12.79 -20.22
CA LEU A 242 14.33 13.84 -20.08
C LEU A 242 14.04 14.07 -18.59
N ASN A 243 14.01 15.31 -18.20
CA ASN A 243 13.53 15.73 -16.89
C ASN A 243 12.29 16.60 -17.12
N VAL A 244 11.17 16.23 -16.52
CA VAL A 244 9.91 16.97 -16.55
C VAL A 244 9.60 17.38 -15.13
N TYR A 245 9.43 18.67 -14.93
CA TYR A 245 9.02 19.22 -13.65
C TYR A 245 7.65 19.85 -13.80
N GLN A 246 6.74 19.49 -12.94
CA GLN A 246 5.41 20.06 -12.89
C GLN A 246 5.14 20.59 -11.47
N GLU A 247 4.78 21.87 -11.38
CA GLU A 247 4.34 22.52 -10.16
C GLU A 247 3.05 23.30 -10.45
N ASN A 248 2.02 23.08 -9.62
CA ASN A 248 0.73 23.79 -9.67
C ASN A 248 0.36 24.32 -8.29
#